data_35323155e10d2452deb25a2c07660a9f
#
_entry.id   35323155e10d2452deb25a2c07660a9f
#
_cell.length_a   1.000
_cell.length_b   1.000
_cell.length_c   1.000
_cell.angle_alpha   90.00
_cell.angle_beta   90.00
_cell.angle_gamma   90.00
#
_symmetry.space_group_name_H-M   'P 1'
#
loop_
_entity.id
_entity.type
_entity.pdbx_description
1 polymer ?
#
loop_
_entity_poly.entity_id
_entity_poly.type
_entity_poly.pdbx_seq_one_letter_code
_entity_poly.pdbx_strand_id
1 'polypeptide(L)'
;MPELEVTIGGRPFQVSCQPGEEHFLRAAAGMLDAEAKPIVAQLGRLPEAKLLLMAGLMLADKTAEVEDEVRSLCARVAELEARPVATRDVAVVPKQVSDTLAEIAARAEAMAARIEEQVR
;
A
#
# COMPACT_ATOMS: atom_id res chain seq x y z
N MET A 1 2.62 34.21 2.17
CA MET A 1 2.14 32.84 2.05
C MET A 1 1.72 32.61 0.60
N PRO A 2 2.22 31.56 -0.03
CA PRO A 2 1.78 31.25 -1.39
C PRO A 2 0.30 30.86 -1.39
N GLU A 3 -0.39 31.32 -2.41
CA GLU A 3 -1.78 30.92 -2.65
C GLU A 3 -1.79 29.89 -3.78
N LEU A 4 -2.56 28.84 -3.58
CA LEU A 4 -2.70 27.78 -4.56
C LEU A 4 -4.15 27.71 -5.03
N GLU A 5 -4.33 27.70 -6.35
CA GLU A 5 -5.64 27.45 -6.93
C GLU A 5 -5.88 25.95 -7.04
N VAL A 6 -7.00 25.50 -6.48
CA VAL A 6 -7.43 24.10 -6.55
C VAL A 6 -8.84 24.04 -7.12
N THR A 7 -9.14 23.00 -7.89
CA THR A 7 -10.46 22.80 -8.46
C THR A 7 -11.14 21.64 -7.77
N ILE A 8 -12.33 21.89 -7.23
CA ILE A 8 -13.12 20.89 -6.54
C ILE A 8 -14.53 20.89 -7.11
N GLY A 9 -14.94 19.78 -7.69
CA GLY A 9 -16.25 19.66 -8.32
C GLY A 9 -16.48 20.62 -9.49
N GLY A 10 -15.41 20.98 -10.20
CA GLY A 10 -15.46 21.91 -11.31
C GLY A 10 -15.40 23.39 -10.90
N ARG A 11 -15.25 23.69 -9.60
CA ARG A 11 -15.17 25.06 -9.09
C ARG A 11 -13.76 25.36 -8.61
N PRO A 12 -13.19 26.53 -9.00
CA PRO A 12 -11.88 26.94 -8.52
C PRO A 12 -11.96 27.55 -7.13
N PHE A 13 -10.98 27.22 -6.31
CA PHE A 13 -10.81 27.80 -4.97
C PHE A 13 -9.36 28.21 -4.80
N GLN A 14 -9.14 29.32 -4.12
CA GLN A 14 -7.81 29.72 -3.73
C GLN A 14 -7.59 29.41 -2.26
N VAL A 15 -6.50 28.70 -1.97
CA VAL A 15 -6.18 28.27 -0.61
C VAL A 15 -4.74 28.67 -0.31
N SER A 16 -4.54 29.28 0.84
CA SER A 16 -3.19 29.60 1.30
C SER A 16 -2.53 28.37 1.90
N CYS A 17 -1.26 28.17 1.61
CA CYS A 17 -0.48 27.08 2.15
C CYS A 17 0.89 27.58 2.62
N GLN A 18 1.57 26.75 3.39
CA GLN A 18 2.94 27.06 3.79
C GLN A 18 3.90 26.75 2.64
N PRO A 19 5.02 27.48 2.54
CA PRO A 19 6.01 27.20 1.51
C PRO A 19 6.52 25.77 1.62
N GLY A 20 6.51 25.04 0.51
CA GLY A 20 6.95 23.63 0.44
C GLY A 20 5.84 22.62 0.66
N GLU A 21 4.63 23.04 1.02
CA GLU A 21 3.48 22.13 1.25
C GLU A 21 2.49 22.09 0.08
N GLU A 22 2.78 22.78 -1.02
CA GLU A 22 1.87 22.91 -2.16
C GLU A 22 1.46 21.53 -2.73
N HIS A 23 2.39 20.60 -2.81
CA HIS A 23 2.09 19.27 -3.34
C HIS A 23 1.17 18.45 -2.43
N PHE A 24 1.28 18.61 -1.13
CA PHE A 24 0.36 17.97 -0.17
C PHE A 24 -1.04 18.54 -0.30
N LEU A 25 -1.14 19.86 -0.44
CA LEU A 25 -2.42 20.53 -0.61
C LEU A 25 -3.08 20.13 -1.94
N ARG A 26 -2.32 20.04 -3.02
CA ARG A 26 -2.83 19.56 -4.31
C ARG A 26 -3.34 18.12 -4.23
N ALA A 27 -2.60 17.25 -3.56
CA ALA A 27 -3.02 15.87 -3.35
C ALA A 27 -4.32 15.79 -2.54
N ALA A 28 -4.41 16.56 -1.46
CA ALA A 28 -5.61 16.63 -0.64
C ALA A 28 -6.80 17.17 -1.42
N ALA A 29 -6.59 18.22 -2.21
CA ALA A 29 -7.64 18.79 -3.06
C ALA A 29 -8.09 17.79 -4.14
N GLY A 30 -7.17 17.01 -4.69
CA GLY A 30 -7.50 15.93 -5.64
C GLY A 30 -8.39 14.85 -5.02
N MET A 31 -8.13 14.49 -3.77
CA MET A 31 -8.96 13.53 -3.03
C MET A 31 -10.37 14.08 -2.79
N LEU A 32 -10.46 15.34 -2.42
CA LEU A 32 -11.75 16.00 -2.21
C LEU A 32 -12.52 16.16 -3.52
N ASP A 33 -11.85 16.53 -4.60
CA ASP A 33 -12.43 16.64 -5.94
C ASP A 33 -12.98 15.28 -6.42
N ALA A 34 -12.27 14.19 -6.17
CA ALA A 34 -12.74 12.85 -6.51
C ALA A 34 -14.06 12.50 -5.83
N GLU A 35 -14.29 12.98 -4.61
CA GLU A 35 -15.57 12.80 -3.91
C GLU A 35 -16.65 13.79 -4.41
N ALA A 36 -16.26 15.00 -4.77
CA ALA A 36 -17.17 16.02 -5.23
C ALA A 36 -17.76 15.72 -6.61
N LYS A 37 -16.97 15.16 -7.52
CA LYS A 37 -17.41 14.86 -8.90
C LYS A 37 -18.66 13.99 -8.96
N PRO A 38 -18.75 12.84 -8.27
CA PRO A 38 -19.97 12.04 -8.27
C PRO A 38 -21.18 12.78 -7.71
N ILE A 39 -20.99 13.64 -6.72
CA ILE A 39 -22.06 14.42 -6.12
C ILE A 39 -22.64 15.40 -7.14
N VAL A 40 -21.79 16.11 -7.86
CA VAL A 40 -22.20 17.04 -8.91
C VAL A 40 -22.90 16.28 -10.04
N ALA A 41 -22.42 15.09 -10.41
CA ALA A 41 -23.02 14.28 -11.46
C ALA A 41 -24.43 13.80 -11.10
N GLN A 42 -24.66 13.46 -9.84
CA GLN A 42 -25.95 12.93 -9.38
C GLN A 42 -26.95 14.01 -9.00
N LEU A 43 -26.51 15.04 -8.30
CA LEU A 43 -27.38 16.06 -7.74
C LEU A 43 -27.39 17.38 -8.52
N GLY A 44 -26.52 17.50 -9.52
CA GLY A 44 -26.39 18.71 -10.29
C GLY A 44 -25.71 19.84 -9.52
N ARG A 45 -26.07 21.08 -9.83
CA ARG A 45 -25.43 22.26 -9.25
C ARG A 45 -25.93 22.52 -7.82
N LEU A 46 -25.04 22.38 -6.88
CA LEU A 46 -25.30 22.63 -5.45
C LEU A 46 -24.65 23.94 -5.00
N PRO A 47 -25.17 24.54 -3.92
CA PRO A 47 -24.42 25.61 -3.24
C PRO A 47 -23.05 25.11 -2.84
N GLU A 48 -22.07 25.99 -2.95
CA GLU A 48 -20.66 25.69 -2.71
C GLU A 48 -20.40 25.09 -1.32
N ALA A 49 -20.97 25.69 -0.28
CA ALA A 49 -20.83 25.21 1.09
C ALA A 49 -21.40 23.79 1.26
N LYS A 50 -22.53 23.50 0.63
CA LYS A 50 -23.17 22.19 0.72
C LYS A 50 -22.38 21.13 -0.02
N LEU A 51 -21.86 21.46 -1.20
CA LEU A 51 -21.00 20.57 -1.97
C LEU A 51 -19.73 20.20 -1.19
N LEU A 52 -19.07 21.20 -0.60
CA LEU A 52 -17.87 20.98 0.19
C LEU A 52 -18.16 20.16 1.45
N LEU A 53 -19.27 20.43 2.12
CA LEU A 53 -19.67 19.65 3.29
C LEU A 53 -19.91 18.19 2.94
N MET A 54 -20.68 17.92 1.90
CA MET A 54 -20.99 16.56 1.46
C MET A 54 -19.73 15.80 1.00
N ALA A 55 -18.90 16.46 0.19
CA ALA A 55 -17.64 15.88 -0.27
C ALA A 55 -16.69 15.60 0.90
N GLY A 56 -16.61 16.53 1.85
CA GLY A 56 -15.81 16.37 3.06
C GLY A 56 -16.28 15.23 3.94
N LEU A 57 -17.58 15.07 4.12
CA LEU A 57 -18.15 13.96 4.89
C LEU A 57 -17.88 12.61 4.22
N MET A 58 -18.04 12.53 2.92
CA MET A 58 -17.75 11.29 2.18
C MET A 58 -16.26 10.93 2.25
N LEU A 59 -15.39 11.92 2.12
CA LEU A 59 -13.96 11.71 2.25
C LEU A 59 -13.57 11.29 3.66
N ALA A 60 -14.16 11.91 4.67
CA ALA A 60 -13.92 11.55 6.07
C ALA A 60 -14.38 10.12 6.37
N ASP A 61 -15.53 9.71 5.82
CA ASP A 61 -16.04 8.35 5.96
C ASP A 61 -15.08 7.31 5.34
N LYS A 62 -14.62 7.56 4.12
CA LYS A 62 -13.60 6.71 3.48
C LYS A 62 -12.30 6.65 4.28
N THR A 63 -11.86 7.79 4.80
CA THR A 63 -10.64 7.87 5.60
C THR A 63 -10.79 7.04 6.88
N ALA A 64 -11.94 7.11 7.53
CA ALA A 64 -12.23 6.31 8.71
C ALA A 64 -12.19 4.80 8.41
N GLU A 65 -12.76 4.38 7.28
CA GLU A 65 -12.70 2.98 6.84
C GLU A 65 -11.26 2.52 6.60
N VAL A 66 -10.45 3.34 5.93
CA VAL A 66 -9.05 3.03 5.67
C VAL A 66 -8.25 2.98 6.97
N GLU A 67 -8.50 3.89 7.91
CA GLU A 67 -7.85 3.88 9.22
C GLU A 67 -8.18 2.61 10.01
N ASP A 68 -9.43 2.16 9.96
CA ASP A 68 -9.84 0.91 10.59
C ASP A 68 -9.15 -0.30 9.94
N GLU A 69 -9.06 -0.30 8.62
CA GLU A 69 -8.34 -1.35 7.89
C GLU A 69 -6.85 -1.36 8.24
N VAL A 70 -6.22 -0.20 8.31
CA VAL A 70 -4.81 -0.09 8.72
C VAL A 70 -4.61 -0.62 10.14
N ARG A 71 -5.49 -0.27 11.08
CA ARG A 71 -5.43 -0.81 12.45
C ARG A 71 -5.57 -2.33 12.48
N SER A 72 -6.49 -2.86 11.70
CA SER A 72 -6.70 -4.30 11.58
C SER A 72 -5.47 -5.00 11.00
N LEU A 73 -4.89 -4.45 9.93
CA LEU A 73 -3.68 -4.99 9.31
C LEU A 73 -2.47 -4.90 10.25
N CYS A 74 -2.31 -3.80 10.98
CA CYS A 74 -1.24 -3.65 11.97
C CYS A 74 -1.38 -4.69 13.09
N ALA A 75 -2.59 -4.93 13.57
CA ALA A 75 -2.86 -5.96 14.57
C ALA A 75 -2.51 -7.35 14.04
N ARG A 76 -2.85 -7.64 12.79
CA ARG A 76 -2.54 -8.91 12.13
C ARG A 76 -1.04 -9.09 11.92
N VAL A 77 -0.33 -8.05 11.52
CA VAL A 77 1.13 -8.07 11.39
C VAL A 77 1.77 -8.35 12.74
N ALA A 78 1.33 -7.67 13.80
CA ALA A 78 1.83 -7.89 15.15
C ALA A 78 1.58 -9.33 15.62
N GLU A 79 0.42 -9.90 15.31
CA GLU A 79 0.08 -11.28 15.61
C GLU A 79 1.00 -12.26 14.86
N LEU A 80 1.23 -12.01 13.58
CA LEU A 80 2.13 -12.84 12.76
C LEU A 80 3.58 -12.77 13.25
N GLU A 81 4.04 -11.60 13.64
CA GLU A 81 5.40 -11.40 14.17
C GLU A 81 5.58 -12.06 15.54
N ALA A 82 4.50 -12.15 16.32
CA ALA A 82 4.51 -12.80 17.64
C ALA A 82 4.41 -14.33 17.58
N ARG A 83 4.20 -14.92 16.39
CA ARG A 83 4.12 -16.37 16.25
C ARG A 83 5.42 -17.06 16.65
N PRO A 84 5.33 -18.27 17.27
CA PRO A 84 6.51 -19.01 17.69
C PRO A 84 7.47 -19.32 16.55
N VAL A 85 8.76 -19.41 16.86
CA VAL A 85 9.85 -19.69 15.93
C VAL A 85 9.65 -21.01 15.16
N ALA A 86 8.95 -21.98 15.73
CA ALA A 86 8.62 -23.25 15.05
C ALA A 86 7.90 -23.05 13.71
N THR A 87 7.06 -22.02 13.61
CA THR A 87 6.40 -21.66 12.36
C THR A 87 7.40 -21.12 11.35
N ARG A 88 8.40 -20.39 11.83
CA ARG A 88 9.47 -19.87 11.00
C ARG A 88 10.35 -20.99 10.42
N ASP A 89 10.65 -22.01 11.21
CA ASP A 89 11.42 -23.17 10.76
C ASP A 89 10.70 -23.90 9.61
N VAL A 90 9.38 -24.04 9.69
CA VAL A 90 8.57 -24.64 8.61
C VAL A 90 8.59 -23.76 7.36
N ALA A 91 8.59 -22.45 7.53
CA ALA A 91 8.64 -21.51 6.42
C ALA A 91 10.01 -21.42 5.76
N VAL A 92 11.09 -21.71 6.51
CA VAL A 92 12.45 -21.57 5.99
C VAL A 92 12.77 -22.65 4.98
N VAL A 93 12.90 -23.87 5.32
CA VAL A 93 13.11 -24.97 4.37
C VAL A 93 12.73 -26.27 5.09
N PRO A 94 11.79 -27.04 4.58
CA PRO A 94 11.50 -28.33 5.16
C PRO A 94 12.76 -29.21 5.16
N LYS A 95 12.94 -29.97 6.20
CA LYS A 95 14.09 -30.87 6.34
C LYS A 95 14.26 -31.78 5.13
N GLN A 96 13.16 -32.25 4.56
CA GLN A 96 13.18 -33.07 3.35
C GLN A 96 13.80 -32.37 2.15
N VAL A 97 13.51 -31.07 1.98
CA VAL A 97 14.09 -30.29 0.87
C VAL A 97 15.58 -30.07 1.10
N SER A 98 15.98 -29.81 2.33
CA SER A 98 17.39 -29.65 2.69
C SER A 98 18.16 -30.96 2.45
N ASP A 99 17.61 -32.11 2.82
CA ASP A 99 18.21 -33.43 2.60
C ASP A 99 18.30 -33.72 1.11
N THR A 100 17.28 -33.40 0.33
CA THR A 100 17.26 -33.57 -1.13
C THR A 100 18.34 -32.71 -1.80
N LEU A 101 18.51 -31.47 -1.39
CA LEU A 101 19.57 -30.61 -1.91
C LEU A 101 20.97 -31.15 -1.58
N ALA A 102 21.17 -31.67 -0.37
CA ALA A 102 22.42 -32.29 0.01
C ALA A 102 22.72 -33.53 -0.84
N GLU A 103 21.71 -34.35 -1.13
CA GLU A 103 21.87 -35.51 -2.03
C GLU A 103 22.23 -35.08 -3.46
N ILE A 104 21.62 -34.09 -3.99
CA ILE A 104 21.91 -33.56 -5.34
C ILE A 104 23.34 -33.06 -5.40
N ALA A 105 23.80 -32.32 -4.37
CA ALA A 105 25.16 -31.82 -4.29
C ALA A 105 26.17 -33.00 -4.24
N ALA A 106 25.89 -34.00 -3.44
CA ALA A 106 26.73 -35.20 -3.34
C ALA A 106 26.83 -35.96 -4.66
N ARG A 107 25.72 -36.07 -5.37
CA ARG A 107 25.70 -36.72 -6.71
C ARG A 107 26.48 -35.92 -7.74
N ALA A 108 26.38 -34.60 -7.70
CA ALA A 108 27.15 -33.74 -8.59
C ALA A 108 28.66 -33.87 -8.35
N GLU A 109 29.09 -33.92 -7.11
CA GLU A 109 30.49 -34.13 -6.76
C GLU A 109 30.99 -35.51 -7.20
N ALA A 110 30.19 -36.56 -7.01
CA ALA A 110 30.52 -37.89 -7.45
C ALA A 110 30.66 -37.98 -8.98
N MET A 111 29.79 -37.31 -9.73
CA MET A 111 29.89 -37.24 -11.19
C MET A 111 31.14 -36.50 -11.63
N ALA A 112 31.48 -35.40 -11.00
CA ALA A 112 32.69 -34.63 -11.29
C ALA A 112 33.95 -35.49 -11.06
N ALA A 113 34.01 -36.21 -9.97
CA ALA A 113 35.11 -37.14 -9.68
C ALA A 113 35.27 -38.24 -10.73
N ARG A 114 34.15 -38.80 -11.20
CA ARG A 114 34.18 -39.81 -12.28
C ARG A 114 34.69 -39.26 -13.61
N ILE A 115 34.32 -38.05 -13.93
CA ILE A 115 34.79 -37.38 -15.14
C ILE A 115 36.28 -37.16 -15.07
N GLU A 116 36.81 -36.71 -13.94
CA GLU A 116 38.25 -36.54 -13.73
C GLU A 116 39.01 -37.84 -13.87
N GLU A 117 38.50 -38.96 -13.36
CA GLU A 117 39.10 -40.27 -13.51
C GLU A 117 39.13 -40.74 -14.98
N GLN A 118 38.09 -40.47 -15.73
CA GLN A 118 38.01 -40.84 -17.15
C GLN A 118 38.95 -40.04 -18.04
N VAL A 119 39.24 -38.82 -17.67
CA VAL A 119 40.11 -37.94 -18.43
C VAL A 119 41.59 -38.22 -18.19
N ARG A 120 41.91 -38.87 -17.09
CA ARG A 120 43.27 -39.36 -16.85
C ARG A 120 43.49 -40.65 -17.64
#